data_c09fefdc866b887f014b72d2864b82d7
#
_entry.id   c09fefdc866b887f014b72d2864b82d7
#
_cell.length_a   1.000
_cell.length_b   1.000
_cell.length_c   1.000
_cell.angle_alpha   90.00
_cell.angle_beta   90.00
_cell.angle_gamma   90.00
#
_symmetry.space_group_name_H-M   'P 1'
#
loop_
_entity.id
_entity.type
_entity.pdbx_description
1 polymer ?
#
loop_
_entity_poly.entity_id
_entity_poly.type
_entity_poly.pdbx_seq_one_letter_code
_entity_poly.pdbx_strand_id
1 'polypeptide(L)'
;MRALCRCTTLQTAHTQYLKLPATRKEGIEKKQRTKLLQDPSMAAATKIYIVYYSTYGHVARLAEEIKKGADSVDGVEATIWQVAETLPSEALAKMHAPARNAAHPVITGKQLVDADGILFGFPARFGMMAAQMKALFDSTGGLWQRQALAGTPAGFFFSLGTQGGGQEETALTAVSQLTHHGMVFVPVGYTFGAGMFDMDEVRCCSPYGAGTFAGADGRSRLPSEAELQMAAHQGRYFAAFAKKLKVGGASAAVV
;
A
#
# COMPACT_ATOMS: atom_id res chain seq x y z
N MET A 1 -33.23 -9.60 -35.62
CA MET A 1 -34.52 -9.61 -34.86
C MET A 1 -34.42 -9.52 -33.34
N ARG A 2 -33.24 -9.65 -32.67
CA ARG A 2 -33.12 -9.55 -31.19
C ARG A 2 -32.89 -8.14 -30.64
N ALA A 3 -32.55 -7.14 -31.45
CA ALA A 3 -32.27 -5.77 -31.00
C ALA A 3 -33.55 -4.89 -30.89
N LEU A 4 -34.56 -5.16 -31.69
CA LEU A 4 -35.83 -4.38 -31.65
C LEU A 4 -36.73 -4.70 -30.46
N CYS A 5 -36.61 -5.90 -29.88
CA CYS A 5 -37.43 -6.30 -28.74
C CYS A 5 -37.01 -5.70 -27.39
N ARG A 6 -35.74 -5.24 -27.25
CA ARG A 6 -35.25 -4.57 -26.04
C ARG A 6 -35.65 -3.09 -25.93
N CYS A 7 -35.85 -2.42 -27.07
CA CYS A 7 -36.18 -1.00 -27.08
C CYS A 7 -37.64 -0.74 -26.65
N THR A 8 -38.57 -1.62 -27.03
CA THR A 8 -39.98 -1.53 -26.67
C THR A 8 -40.26 -1.81 -25.19
N THR A 9 -39.49 -2.73 -24.56
CA THR A 9 -39.63 -3.06 -23.13
C THR A 9 -39.10 -1.93 -22.23
N LEU A 10 -38.07 -1.19 -22.62
CA LEU A 10 -37.55 -0.05 -21.87
C LEU A 10 -38.46 1.15 -21.94
N GLN A 11 -39.10 1.42 -23.10
CA GLN A 11 -40.07 2.49 -23.26
C GLN A 11 -41.33 2.25 -22.45
N THR A 12 -41.88 1.05 -22.40
CA THR A 12 -43.07 0.70 -21.59
C THR A 12 -42.76 0.80 -20.09
N ALA A 13 -41.59 0.37 -19.62
CA ALA A 13 -41.19 0.49 -18.22
C ALA A 13 -41.04 1.95 -17.79
N HIS A 14 -40.46 2.80 -18.64
CA HIS A 14 -40.29 4.22 -18.38
C HIS A 14 -41.65 4.94 -18.29
N THR A 15 -42.58 4.62 -19.18
CA THR A 15 -43.93 5.19 -19.19
C THR A 15 -44.74 4.78 -17.95
N GLN A 16 -44.57 3.55 -17.48
CA GLN A 16 -45.18 3.06 -16.22
C GLN A 16 -44.58 3.75 -14.99
N TYR A 17 -43.26 3.96 -14.96
CA TYR A 17 -42.58 4.68 -13.87
C TYR A 17 -43.12 6.12 -13.74
N LEU A 18 -43.30 6.83 -14.86
CA LEU A 18 -43.77 8.22 -14.85
C LEU A 18 -45.17 8.37 -14.24
N LYS A 19 -46.02 7.34 -14.27
CA LYS A 19 -47.36 7.30 -13.73
C LYS A 19 -47.44 6.96 -12.24
N LEU A 20 -46.34 6.64 -11.58
CA LEU A 20 -46.33 6.29 -10.16
C LEU A 20 -46.46 7.52 -9.26
N PRO A 21 -47.12 7.40 -8.08
CA PRO A 21 -47.15 8.45 -7.06
C PRO A 21 -45.72 8.78 -6.58
N ALA A 22 -45.50 10.02 -6.16
CA ALA A 22 -44.19 10.53 -5.74
C ALA A 22 -43.51 9.65 -4.67
N THR A 23 -44.25 9.24 -3.66
CA THR A 23 -43.78 8.33 -2.57
C THR A 23 -43.30 6.97 -3.07
N ARG A 24 -43.90 6.46 -4.14
CA ARG A 24 -43.50 5.18 -4.75
C ARG A 24 -42.30 5.33 -5.65
N LYS A 25 -42.11 6.48 -6.30
CA LYS A 25 -40.91 6.86 -7.05
C LYS A 25 -39.71 6.98 -6.13
N GLU A 26 -39.82 7.69 -5.02
CA GLU A 26 -38.80 7.83 -4.00
C GLU A 26 -38.36 6.47 -3.42
N GLY A 27 -39.31 5.57 -3.19
CA GLY A 27 -39.02 4.20 -2.73
C GLY A 27 -38.26 3.36 -3.76
N ILE A 28 -38.56 3.50 -5.05
CA ILE A 28 -37.84 2.81 -6.16
C ILE A 28 -36.45 3.42 -6.32
N GLU A 29 -36.32 4.75 -6.32
CA GLU A 29 -35.03 5.43 -6.43
C GLU A 29 -34.12 5.11 -5.24
N LYS A 30 -34.65 5.10 -4.03
CA LYS A 30 -33.93 4.70 -2.83
C LYS A 30 -33.43 3.24 -2.92
N LYS A 31 -34.28 2.33 -3.41
CA LYS A 31 -33.94 0.92 -3.60
C LYS A 31 -32.91 0.70 -4.73
N GLN A 32 -33.02 1.45 -5.83
CA GLN A 32 -32.05 1.44 -6.92
C GLN A 32 -30.70 2.06 -6.48
N ARG A 33 -30.74 3.16 -5.73
CA ARG A 33 -29.55 3.79 -5.15
C ARG A 33 -28.86 2.86 -4.15
N THR A 34 -29.61 2.15 -3.30
CA THR A 34 -29.07 1.15 -2.38
C THR A 34 -28.44 -0.03 -3.14
N LYS A 35 -29.09 -0.48 -4.24
CA LYS A 35 -28.57 -1.57 -5.07
C LYS A 35 -27.31 -1.16 -5.85
N LEU A 36 -27.23 0.10 -6.34
CA LEU A 36 -26.05 0.69 -6.97
C LEU A 36 -24.89 0.85 -5.97
N LEU A 37 -25.19 1.24 -4.73
CA LEU A 37 -24.20 1.37 -3.66
C LEU A 37 -23.72 0.00 -3.14
N GLN A 38 -24.45 -1.08 -3.40
CA GLN A 38 -24.11 -2.46 -3.03
C GLN A 38 -23.49 -3.27 -4.18
N ASP A 39 -23.39 -2.68 -5.39
CA ASP A 39 -22.69 -3.35 -6.50
C ASP A 39 -21.17 -3.18 -6.34
N PRO A 40 -20.45 -4.27 -6.03
CA PRO A 40 -18.99 -4.21 -5.85
C PRO A 40 -18.24 -3.71 -7.09
N SER A 41 -18.86 -3.79 -8.28
CA SER A 41 -18.26 -3.34 -9.55
C SER A 41 -18.27 -1.81 -9.72
N MET A 42 -19.07 -1.08 -8.91
CA MET A 42 -19.19 0.38 -8.95
C MET A 42 -18.40 1.08 -7.82
N ALA A 43 -17.83 0.33 -6.88
CA ALA A 43 -16.99 0.90 -5.84
C ALA A 43 -15.63 1.32 -6.44
N ALA A 44 -15.22 2.57 -6.20
CA ALA A 44 -13.88 3.02 -6.61
C ALA A 44 -12.81 2.09 -6.06
N ALA A 45 -11.84 1.69 -6.91
CA ALA A 45 -10.75 0.82 -6.53
C ALA A 45 -10.06 1.29 -5.23
N THR A 46 -9.64 0.33 -4.42
CA THR A 46 -8.84 0.63 -3.22
C THR A 46 -7.41 0.94 -3.63
N LYS A 47 -6.96 2.15 -3.37
CA LYS A 47 -5.65 2.65 -3.78
C LYS A 47 -4.60 2.32 -2.73
N ILE A 48 -3.64 1.49 -3.10
CA ILE A 48 -2.49 1.14 -2.25
C ILE A 48 -1.24 1.83 -2.79
N TYR A 49 -0.59 2.63 -1.96
CA TYR A 49 0.69 3.23 -2.30
C TYR A 49 1.82 2.43 -1.68
N ILE A 50 2.80 2.09 -2.52
CA ILE A 50 4.05 1.43 -2.13
C ILE A 50 5.15 2.47 -2.28
N VAL A 51 5.50 3.11 -1.18
CA VAL A 51 6.40 4.26 -1.13
C VAL A 51 7.76 3.79 -0.66
N TYR A 52 8.80 3.89 -1.48
CA TYR A 52 10.09 3.35 -1.10
C TYR A 52 11.27 4.29 -1.38
N TYR A 53 12.33 4.09 -0.60
CA TYR A 53 13.69 4.51 -0.91
C TYR A 53 14.60 3.29 -1.04
N SER A 54 15.49 3.28 -2.02
CA SER A 54 16.45 2.19 -2.22
C SER A 54 17.74 2.74 -2.82
N THR A 55 18.89 2.49 -2.15
CA THR A 55 20.20 2.89 -2.68
C THR A 55 20.69 1.91 -3.74
N TYR A 56 20.59 0.59 -3.48
CA TYR A 56 21.17 -0.47 -4.33
C TYR A 56 20.12 -1.41 -4.95
N GLY A 57 18.84 -1.03 -4.92
CA GLY A 57 17.77 -1.76 -5.62
C GLY A 57 17.04 -2.82 -4.78
N HIS A 58 17.53 -3.23 -3.60
CA HIS A 58 16.94 -4.30 -2.79
C HIS A 58 15.48 -3.99 -2.40
N VAL A 59 15.26 -2.81 -1.81
CA VAL A 59 13.90 -2.38 -1.42
C VAL A 59 13.02 -2.18 -2.66
N ALA A 60 13.59 -1.72 -3.78
CA ALA A 60 12.85 -1.58 -5.04
C ALA A 60 12.31 -2.94 -5.53
N ARG A 61 13.12 -4.01 -5.46
CA ARG A 61 12.68 -5.35 -5.84
C ARG A 61 11.57 -5.89 -4.94
N LEU A 62 11.66 -5.66 -3.62
CA LEU A 62 10.57 -5.99 -2.71
C LEU A 62 9.29 -5.20 -3.06
N ALA A 63 9.41 -3.91 -3.40
CA ALA A 63 8.28 -3.07 -3.79
C ALA A 63 7.54 -3.60 -5.02
N GLU A 64 8.27 -4.13 -6.00
CA GLU A 64 7.71 -4.76 -7.19
C GLU A 64 6.91 -6.03 -6.85
N GLU A 65 7.43 -6.88 -5.97
CA GLU A 65 6.73 -8.09 -5.53
C GLU A 65 5.52 -7.76 -4.64
N ILE A 66 5.65 -6.78 -3.75
CA ILE A 66 4.53 -6.25 -2.96
C ILE A 66 3.41 -5.76 -3.89
N LYS A 67 3.75 -5.05 -4.96
CA LYS A 67 2.76 -4.60 -5.96
C LYS A 67 2.04 -5.78 -6.60
N LYS A 68 2.76 -6.80 -7.05
CA LYS A 68 2.14 -8.01 -7.63
C LYS A 68 1.16 -8.65 -6.65
N GLY A 69 1.56 -8.76 -5.38
CA GLY A 69 0.70 -9.28 -4.33
C GLY A 69 -0.55 -8.44 -4.10
N ALA A 70 -0.41 -7.12 -4.04
CA ALA A 70 -1.52 -6.19 -3.83
C ALA A 70 -2.51 -6.19 -5.02
N ASP A 71 -2.00 -6.15 -6.26
CA ASP A 71 -2.82 -6.19 -7.48
C ASP A 71 -3.54 -7.52 -7.68
N SER A 72 -3.14 -8.60 -6.98
CA SER A 72 -3.86 -9.87 -6.99
C SER A 72 -5.19 -9.84 -6.23
N VAL A 73 -5.48 -8.76 -5.52
CA VAL A 73 -6.73 -8.58 -4.77
C VAL A 73 -7.73 -7.80 -5.63
N ASP A 74 -8.84 -8.42 -5.97
CA ASP A 74 -9.88 -7.78 -6.78
C ASP A 74 -10.29 -6.40 -6.25
N GLY A 75 -10.42 -5.41 -7.14
CA GLY A 75 -10.82 -4.05 -6.78
C GLY A 75 -9.75 -3.28 -5.99
N VAL A 76 -8.49 -3.69 -6.05
CA VAL A 76 -7.33 -2.96 -5.55
C VAL A 76 -6.49 -2.47 -6.73
N GLU A 77 -5.91 -1.29 -6.58
CA GLU A 77 -4.94 -0.70 -7.51
C GLU A 77 -3.71 -0.26 -6.71
N ALA A 78 -2.57 -0.91 -6.96
CA ALA A 78 -1.33 -0.58 -6.28
C ALA A 78 -0.41 0.26 -7.18
N THR A 79 0.11 1.36 -6.63
CA THR A 79 1.06 2.25 -7.31
C THR A 79 2.36 2.32 -6.53
N ILE A 80 3.47 2.13 -7.25
CA ILE A 80 4.82 2.28 -6.67
C ILE A 80 5.29 3.71 -6.83
N TRP A 81 5.84 4.26 -5.74
CA TRP A 81 6.41 5.60 -5.66
C TRP A 81 7.81 5.56 -5.08
N GLN A 82 8.71 6.39 -5.58
CA GLN A 82 10.02 6.62 -4.99
C GLN A 82 10.02 7.86 -4.09
N VAL A 83 10.77 7.78 -3.00
CA VAL A 83 11.11 8.96 -2.19
C VAL A 83 12.23 9.75 -2.88
N ALA A 84 12.20 11.06 -2.78
CA ALA A 84 13.24 11.92 -3.34
C ALA A 84 14.62 11.60 -2.76
N GLU A 85 15.66 11.73 -3.58
CA GLU A 85 17.05 11.60 -3.12
C GLU A 85 17.48 12.86 -2.37
N THR A 86 18.27 12.68 -1.32
CA THR A 86 18.85 13.77 -0.53
C THR A 86 20.38 13.88 -0.64
N LEU A 87 21.02 12.82 -1.19
CA LEU A 87 22.46 12.82 -1.41
C LEU A 87 22.81 13.55 -2.71
N PRO A 88 23.91 14.28 -2.75
CA PRO A 88 24.41 14.89 -3.98
C PRO A 88 24.89 13.79 -4.96
N SER A 89 24.79 14.07 -6.26
CA SER A 89 25.15 13.13 -7.33
C SER A 89 26.59 12.62 -7.22
N GLU A 90 27.51 13.47 -6.75
CA GLU A 90 28.91 13.11 -6.51
C GLU A 90 29.05 12.00 -5.44
N ALA A 91 28.26 12.08 -4.36
CA ALA A 91 28.25 11.06 -3.31
C ALA A 91 27.69 9.73 -3.86
N LEU A 92 26.60 9.77 -4.61
CA LEU A 92 26.02 8.61 -5.24
C LEU A 92 26.98 7.92 -6.23
N ALA A 93 27.72 8.73 -6.99
CA ALA A 93 28.76 8.21 -7.91
C ALA A 93 29.90 7.51 -7.15
N LYS A 94 30.40 8.09 -6.06
CA LYS A 94 31.42 7.47 -5.19
C LYS A 94 30.92 6.19 -4.52
N MET A 95 29.64 6.10 -4.22
CA MET A 95 28.98 4.92 -3.68
C MET A 95 28.69 3.86 -4.75
N HIS A 96 28.90 4.15 -6.02
CA HIS A 96 28.50 3.29 -7.14
C HIS A 96 26.99 2.94 -7.07
N ALA A 97 26.16 3.90 -6.62
CA ALA A 97 24.73 3.71 -6.57
C ALA A 97 24.16 3.62 -8.00
N PRO A 98 23.31 2.61 -8.31
CA PRO A 98 22.69 2.51 -9.62
C PRO A 98 21.74 3.67 -9.86
N ALA A 99 21.46 3.95 -11.13
CA ALA A 99 20.44 4.92 -11.50
C ALA A 99 19.07 4.53 -10.92
N ARG A 100 18.29 5.52 -10.56
CA ARG A 100 16.92 5.32 -10.06
C ARG A 100 16.01 4.80 -11.17
N ASN A 101 15.01 4.01 -10.79
CA ASN A 101 14.04 3.48 -11.75
C ASN A 101 13.15 4.61 -12.29
N ALA A 102 13.32 4.98 -13.56
CA ALA A 102 12.55 6.05 -14.20
C ALA A 102 11.04 5.74 -14.33
N ALA A 103 10.66 4.46 -14.26
CA ALA A 103 9.25 4.06 -14.30
C ALA A 103 8.49 4.33 -12.99
N HIS A 104 9.20 4.56 -11.88
CA HIS A 104 8.58 4.83 -10.60
C HIS A 104 8.65 6.35 -10.31
N PRO A 105 7.51 7.06 -10.30
CA PRO A 105 7.49 8.50 -10.04
C PRO A 105 7.93 8.83 -8.60
N VAL A 106 8.37 10.05 -8.39
CA VAL A 106 8.76 10.56 -7.06
C VAL A 106 7.53 11.13 -6.37
N ILE A 107 7.26 10.65 -5.14
CA ILE A 107 6.15 11.11 -4.33
C ILE A 107 6.48 12.38 -3.55
N THR A 108 5.48 13.19 -3.32
CA THR A 108 5.52 14.29 -2.34
C THR A 108 4.66 13.96 -1.12
N GLY A 109 4.94 14.56 0.03
CA GLY A 109 4.14 14.34 1.24
C GLY A 109 2.65 14.61 1.03
N LYS A 110 2.29 15.60 0.19
CA LYS A 110 0.90 15.97 -0.09
C LYS A 110 0.08 14.87 -0.78
N GLN A 111 0.73 14.01 -1.56
CA GLN A 111 0.07 12.94 -2.31
C GLN A 111 -0.30 11.72 -1.44
N LEU A 112 0.26 11.61 -0.23
CA LEU A 112 -0.01 10.48 0.67
C LEU A 112 -1.49 10.37 1.06
N VAL A 113 -2.25 11.47 1.06
CA VAL A 113 -3.68 11.49 1.40
C VAL A 113 -4.58 10.85 0.33
N ASP A 114 -4.06 10.61 -0.88
CA ASP A 114 -4.82 10.02 -1.97
C ASP A 114 -4.89 8.49 -1.88
N ALA A 115 -4.12 7.89 -0.94
CA ALA A 115 -4.07 6.45 -0.72
C ALA A 115 -5.07 5.99 0.33
N ASP A 116 -5.68 4.83 0.10
CA ASP A 116 -6.48 4.10 1.09
C ASP A 116 -5.62 3.23 2.02
N GLY A 117 -4.34 3.03 1.70
CA GLY A 117 -3.35 2.33 2.51
C GLY A 117 -1.94 2.51 1.95
N ILE A 118 -0.93 2.51 2.81
CA ILE A 118 0.45 2.82 2.42
C ILE A 118 1.43 1.81 2.99
N LEU A 119 2.28 1.24 2.14
CA LEU A 119 3.44 0.45 2.55
C LEU A 119 4.72 1.27 2.32
N PHE A 120 5.47 1.53 3.41
CA PHE A 120 6.72 2.28 3.35
C PHE A 120 7.92 1.34 3.37
N GLY A 121 8.79 1.44 2.37
CA GLY A 121 9.98 0.62 2.21
C GLY A 121 11.27 1.42 2.30
N PHE A 122 12.23 0.96 3.12
CA PHE A 122 13.51 1.65 3.27
C PHE A 122 14.61 0.72 3.78
N PRO A 123 15.87 1.01 3.44
CA PRO A 123 16.99 0.32 4.05
C PRO A 123 17.15 0.78 5.51
N ALA A 124 17.49 -0.16 6.39
CA ALA A 124 17.86 0.14 7.76
C ALA A 124 19.17 0.96 7.80
N ARG A 125 19.20 1.94 8.68
CA ARG A 125 20.37 2.76 9.01
C ARG A 125 20.43 2.90 10.52
N PHE A 126 21.35 2.15 11.16
CA PHE A 126 21.53 2.20 12.61
C PHE A 126 20.22 1.99 13.38
N GLY A 127 19.44 0.95 13.02
CA GLY A 127 18.15 0.66 13.64
C GLY A 127 17.01 1.64 13.31
N MET A 128 17.18 2.48 12.28
CA MET A 128 16.20 3.49 11.87
C MET A 128 16.03 3.50 10.35
N MET A 129 15.03 4.24 9.86
CA MET A 129 14.82 4.48 8.43
C MET A 129 15.96 5.34 7.84
N ALA A 130 16.20 5.18 6.54
CA ALA A 130 17.12 6.05 5.80
C ALA A 130 16.65 7.53 5.85
N ALA A 131 17.62 8.45 5.85
CA ALA A 131 17.37 9.89 5.92
C ALA A 131 16.39 10.38 4.84
N GLN A 132 16.42 9.80 3.65
CA GLN A 132 15.52 10.14 2.56
C GLN A 132 14.05 9.86 2.92
N MET A 133 13.76 8.71 3.54
CA MET A 133 12.42 8.40 4.01
C MET A 133 12.01 9.34 5.14
N LYS A 134 12.92 9.63 6.06
CA LYS A 134 12.65 10.60 7.14
C LYS A 134 12.38 11.99 6.60
N ALA A 135 13.10 12.44 5.57
CA ALA A 135 12.85 13.73 4.91
C ALA A 135 11.45 13.80 4.28
N LEU A 136 10.95 12.69 3.68
CA LEU A 136 9.56 12.62 3.24
C LEU A 136 8.60 12.83 4.41
N PHE A 137 8.77 12.11 5.52
CA PHE A 137 7.93 12.26 6.70
C PHE A 137 8.02 13.66 7.31
N ASP A 138 9.20 14.26 7.38
CA ASP A 138 9.39 15.63 7.87
C ASP A 138 8.65 16.67 7.01
N SER A 139 8.46 16.39 5.72
CA SER A 139 7.66 17.24 4.83
C SER A 139 6.14 17.16 5.07
N THR A 140 5.66 16.24 5.91
CA THR A 140 4.24 16.00 6.16
C THR A 140 3.66 16.80 7.34
N GLY A 141 4.37 17.78 7.88
CA GLY A 141 3.92 18.56 9.05
C GLY A 141 2.53 19.16 8.91
N GLY A 142 2.19 19.68 7.71
CA GLY A 142 0.85 20.18 7.43
C GLY A 142 -0.24 19.08 7.38
N LEU A 143 0.09 17.84 7.04
CA LEU A 143 -0.83 16.70 7.12
C LEU A 143 -1.03 16.28 8.58
N TRP A 144 0.06 16.23 9.35
CA TRP A 144 0.01 15.95 10.77
C TRP A 144 -0.88 16.96 11.52
N GLN A 145 -0.70 18.25 11.27
CA GLN A 145 -1.50 19.29 11.92
C GLN A 145 -3.02 19.11 11.68
N ARG A 146 -3.42 18.65 10.50
CA ARG A 146 -4.82 18.41 10.15
C ARG A 146 -5.28 17.00 10.42
N GLN A 147 -4.39 16.13 10.92
CA GLN A 147 -4.64 14.69 11.10
C GLN A 147 -5.18 14.01 9.81
N ALA A 148 -4.66 14.43 8.65
CA ALA A 148 -5.17 14.04 7.36
C ALA A 148 -4.91 12.55 7.00
N LEU A 149 -3.99 11.88 7.71
CA LEU A 149 -3.69 10.46 7.57
C LEU A 149 -4.26 9.61 8.72
N ALA A 150 -5.02 10.20 9.64
CA ALA A 150 -5.61 9.46 10.76
C ALA A 150 -6.53 8.34 10.26
N GLY A 151 -6.36 7.14 10.83
CA GLY A 151 -7.09 5.94 10.43
C GLY A 151 -6.58 5.25 9.15
N THR A 152 -5.67 5.86 8.39
CA THR A 152 -5.09 5.23 7.20
C THR A 152 -4.20 4.05 7.60
N PRO A 153 -4.44 2.82 7.09
CA PRO A 153 -3.57 1.68 7.33
C PRO A 153 -2.19 1.90 6.71
N ALA A 154 -1.14 1.53 7.46
CA ALA A 154 0.23 1.60 6.99
C ALA A 154 1.05 0.40 7.47
N GLY A 155 2.06 0.02 6.70
CA GLY A 155 3.00 -1.04 7.05
C GLY A 155 4.40 -0.74 6.53
N PHE A 156 5.36 -1.61 6.86
CA PHE A 156 6.76 -1.43 6.51
C PHE A 156 7.34 -2.63 5.79
N PHE A 157 8.39 -2.40 5.01
CA PHE A 157 9.26 -3.42 4.45
C PHE A 157 10.70 -2.88 4.35
N PHE A 158 11.72 -3.77 4.42
CA PHE A 158 13.06 -3.34 4.74
C PHE A 158 14.15 -3.99 3.89
N SER A 159 15.34 -3.39 3.88
CA SER A 159 16.58 -4.09 3.59
C SER A 159 17.62 -3.82 4.69
N LEU A 160 18.41 -4.84 5.00
CA LEU A 160 19.46 -4.81 6.02
C LEU A 160 20.75 -5.39 5.46
N GLY A 161 21.89 -5.06 6.07
CA GLY A 161 23.17 -5.65 5.67
C GLY A 161 23.30 -7.10 6.14
N THR A 162 22.94 -7.39 7.39
CA THR A 162 23.19 -8.66 8.08
C THR A 162 22.03 -9.04 9.00
N GLN A 163 22.03 -10.31 9.48
CA GLN A 163 20.99 -10.83 10.41
C GLN A 163 20.88 -10.02 11.70
N GLY A 164 21.99 -9.59 12.29
CA GLY A 164 22.00 -8.72 13.47
C GLY A 164 21.83 -7.24 13.17
N GLY A 165 21.35 -6.86 11.98
CA GLY A 165 21.32 -5.48 11.49
C GLY A 165 20.14 -4.61 11.98
N GLY A 166 19.41 -5.05 13.02
CA GLY A 166 18.35 -4.24 13.65
C GLY A 166 17.04 -4.22 12.89
N GLN A 167 16.58 -5.34 12.34
CA GLN A 167 15.34 -5.44 11.57
C GLN A 167 14.13 -4.95 12.35
N GLU A 168 13.88 -5.53 13.51
CA GLU A 168 12.72 -5.18 14.34
C GLU A 168 12.87 -3.83 15.00
N GLU A 169 14.09 -3.45 15.41
CA GLU A 169 14.40 -2.13 15.92
C GLU A 169 14.06 -1.04 14.89
N THR A 170 14.41 -1.27 13.61
CA THR A 170 14.07 -0.36 12.51
C THR A 170 12.55 -0.21 12.35
N ALA A 171 11.78 -1.29 12.52
CA ALA A 171 10.32 -1.23 12.50
C ALA A 171 9.78 -0.45 13.69
N LEU A 172 10.26 -0.75 14.91
CA LEU A 172 9.79 -0.12 16.15
C LEU A 172 10.06 1.39 16.16
N THR A 173 11.24 1.82 15.70
CA THR A 173 11.53 3.26 15.57
C THR A 173 10.67 3.94 14.51
N ALA A 174 10.30 3.24 13.44
CA ALA A 174 9.44 3.77 12.39
C ALA A 174 7.96 3.85 12.80
N VAL A 175 7.46 2.95 13.65
CA VAL A 175 6.06 2.96 14.13
C VAL A 175 5.72 4.27 14.83
N SER A 176 6.66 4.90 15.52
CA SER A 176 6.43 6.19 16.16
C SER A 176 5.95 7.26 15.18
N GLN A 177 6.46 7.24 13.95
CA GLN A 177 6.05 8.17 12.89
C GLN A 177 4.58 7.96 12.49
N LEU A 178 4.14 6.72 12.37
CA LEU A 178 2.74 6.38 12.08
C LEU A 178 1.82 6.80 13.23
N THR A 179 2.25 6.55 14.46
CA THR A 179 1.52 6.92 15.68
C THR A 179 1.21 8.41 15.74
N HIS A 180 2.19 9.26 15.45
CA HIS A 180 2.00 10.72 15.43
C HIS A 180 1.04 11.20 14.34
N HIS A 181 0.92 10.47 13.23
CA HIS A 181 -0.07 10.73 12.18
C HIS A 181 -1.45 10.10 12.46
N GLY A 182 -1.62 9.35 13.54
CA GLY A 182 -2.85 8.61 13.82
C GLY A 182 -3.12 7.46 12.85
N MET A 183 -2.09 7.01 12.12
CA MET A 183 -2.19 5.89 11.18
C MET A 183 -2.29 4.56 11.92
N VAL A 184 -2.90 3.57 11.27
CA VAL A 184 -3.05 2.22 11.81
C VAL A 184 -1.90 1.34 11.31
N PHE A 185 -0.97 0.96 12.20
CA PHE A 185 0.07 0.01 11.83
C PHE A 185 -0.52 -1.37 11.58
N VAL A 186 -0.24 -1.92 10.38
CA VAL A 186 -0.69 -3.25 9.96
C VAL A 186 0.54 -4.16 9.82
N PRO A 187 0.88 -4.92 10.86
CA PRO A 187 1.96 -5.90 10.78
C PRO A 187 1.53 -7.07 9.88
N VAL A 188 2.50 -7.74 9.27
CA VAL A 188 2.21 -8.97 8.54
C VAL A 188 1.98 -10.15 9.50
N GLY A 189 2.51 -10.06 10.72
CA GLY A 189 2.46 -11.13 11.71
C GLY A 189 3.10 -12.42 11.19
N TYR A 190 2.53 -13.54 11.56
CA TYR A 190 2.94 -14.86 11.08
C TYR A 190 2.00 -15.42 9.99
N THR A 191 1.33 -14.53 9.26
CA THR A 191 0.33 -14.90 8.25
C THR A 191 0.92 -15.57 7.01
N PHE A 192 2.23 -15.48 6.80
CA PHE A 192 2.95 -16.22 5.74
C PHE A 192 3.06 -17.72 6.05
N GLY A 193 2.75 -18.14 7.29
CA GLY A 193 2.69 -19.55 7.68
C GLY A 193 4.06 -20.18 7.87
N ALA A 194 4.25 -21.43 7.39
CA ALA A 194 5.46 -22.22 7.62
C ALA A 194 6.76 -21.50 7.21
N GLY A 195 6.72 -20.67 6.18
CA GLY A 195 7.87 -19.88 5.73
C GLY A 195 8.43 -18.92 6.76
N MET A 196 7.66 -18.55 7.80
CA MET A 196 8.15 -17.71 8.92
C MET A 196 8.98 -18.48 9.96
N PHE A 197 8.86 -19.81 9.99
CA PHE A 197 9.47 -20.67 11.00
C PHE A 197 10.61 -21.52 10.46
N ASP A 198 10.79 -21.53 9.15
CA ASP A 198 11.82 -22.30 8.48
C ASP A 198 13.21 -21.71 8.76
N MET A 199 14.17 -22.58 9.10
CA MET A 199 15.54 -22.25 9.49
C MET A 199 16.59 -22.77 8.49
N ASP A 200 16.14 -23.34 7.36
CA ASP A 200 17.04 -24.00 6.39
C ASP A 200 17.87 -23.02 5.56
N GLU A 201 17.39 -21.77 5.43
CA GLU A 201 18.14 -20.71 4.76
C GLU A 201 18.12 -19.38 5.50
N VAL A 202 19.12 -18.56 5.24
CA VAL A 202 19.19 -17.19 5.76
C VAL A 202 18.19 -16.31 5.02
N ARG A 203 17.20 -15.81 5.74
CA ARG A 203 16.19 -14.92 5.20
C ARG A 203 15.81 -13.80 6.15
N CYS A 204 15.47 -12.66 5.60
CA CYS A 204 15.04 -11.49 6.34
C CYS A 204 13.50 -11.44 6.37
N CYS A 205 12.90 -12.21 7.28
CA CYS A 205 11.44 -12.21 7.51
C CYS A 205 11.16 -11.83 8.95
N SER A 206 10.23 -10.90 9.16
CA SER A 206 9.82 -10.45 10.49
C SER A 206 8.31 -10.28 10.53
N PRO A 207 7.65 -10.49 11.68
CA PRO A 207 6.24 -10.19 11.84
C PRO A 207 5.90 -8.70 11.61
N TYR A 208 6.88 -7.81 11.67
CA TYR A 208 6.68 -6.38 11.40
C TYR A 208 6.59 -6.06 9.89
N GLY A 209 7.13 -6.90 9.02
CA GLY A 209 7.09 -6.70 7.58
C GLY A 209 8.13 -7.52 6.84
N ALA A 210 7.96 -7.62 5.52
CA ALA A 210 8.91 -8.29 4.64
C ALA A 210 10.26 -7.57 4.63
N GLY A 211 11.32 -8.35 4.47
CA GLY A 211 12.67 -7.81 4.43
C GLY A 211 13.58 -8.60 3.50
N THR A 212 14.79 -8.06 3.27
CA THR A 212 15.86 -8.75 2.57
C THR A 212 17.22 -8.37 3.15
N PHE A 213 18.14 -9.31 3.17
CA PHE A 213 19.55 -9.03 3.48
C PHE A 213 20.31 -8.69 2.21
N ALA A 214 21.08 -7.60 2.27
CA ALA A 214 21.87 -7.09 1.14
C ALA A 214 23.33 -7.55 1.14
N GLY A 215 23.77 -8.22 2.22
CA GLY A 215 25.17 -8.55 2.47
C GLY A 215 25.90 -7.46 3.28
N ALA A 216 27.06 -7.81 3.83
CA ALA A 216 27.85 -6.89 4.68
C ALA A 216 28.33 -5.62 3.94
N ASP A 217 28.51 -5.70 2.64
CA ASP A 217 28.84 -4.57 1.76
C ASP A 217 27.60 -3.79 1.29
N GLY A 218 26.40 -4.22 1.70
CA GLY A 218 25.11 -3.59 1.37
C GLY A 218 24.61 -3.87 -0.04
N ARG A 219 25.23 -4.78 -0.83
CA ARG A 219 24.87 -5.00 -2.23
C ARG A 219 25.17 -6.40 -2.80
N SER A 220 26.02 -7.19 -2.18
CA SER A 220 26.51 -8.46 -2.75
C SER A 220 25.45 -9.56 -2.78
N ARG A 221 24.46 -9.52 -1.88
CA ARG A 221 23.36 -10.49 -1.83
C ARG A 221 22.09 -9.90 -2.41
N LEU A 222 21.50 -10.55 -3.39
CA LEU A 222 20.18 -10.20 -3.91
C LEU A 222 19.08 -10.81 -3.02
N PRO A 223 17.85 -10.25 -3.05
CA PRO A 223 16.71 -10.85 -2.38
C PRO A 223 16.51 -12.31 -2.81
N SER A 224 16.36 -13.21 -1.84
CA SER A 224 16.07 -14.62 -2.10
C SER A 224 14.62 -14.81 -2.56
N GLU A 225 14.34 -15.98 -3.15
CA GLU A 225 12.98 -16.31 -3.58
C GLU A 225 11.99 -16.29 -2.41
N ALA A 226 12.38 -16.81 -1.24
CA ALA A 226 11.54 -16.79 -0.04
C ALA A 226 11.25 -15.36 0.46
N GLU A 227 12.26 -14.46 0.39
CA GLU A 227 12.08 -13.04 0.73
C GLU A 227 11.13 -12.34 -0.26
N LEU A 228 11.22 -12.66 -1.55
CA LEU A 228 10.31 -12.12 -2.59
C LEU A 228 8.87 -12.65 -2.41
N GLN A 229 8.71 -13.93 -2.11
CA GLN A 229 7.39 -14.52 -1.83
C GLN A 229 6.74 -13.92 -0.58
N MET A 230 7.54 -13.66 0.48
CA MET A 230 7.07 -12.95 1.67
C MET A 230 6.63 -11.52 1.33
N ALA A 231 7.35 -10.83 0.46
CA ALA A 231 6.98 -9.49 0.00
C ALA A 231 5.65 -9.51 -0.78
N ALA A 232 5.48 -10.45 -1.71
CA ALA A 232 4.21 -10.62 -2.43
C ALA A 232 3.06 -10.98 -1.48
N HIS A 233 3.31 -11.86 -0.49
CA HIS A 233 2.31 -12.17 0.54
C HIS A 233 1.91 -10.94 1.34
N GLN A 234 2.88 -10.13 1.80
CA GLN A 234 2.60 -8.89 2.53
C GLN A 234 1.74 -7.93 1.69
N GLY A 235 2.05 -7.77 0.40
CA GLY A 235 1.26 -6.94 -0.51
C GLY A 235 -0.20 -7.38 -0.57
N ARG A 236 -0.44 -8.67 -0.78
CA ARG A 236 -1.79 -9.25 -0.82
C ARG A 236 -2.52 -9.11 0.51
N TYR A 237 -1.88 -9.45 1.61
CA TYR A 237 -2.45 -9.36 2.96
C TYR A 237 -2.85 -7.94 3.32
N PHE A 238 -1.93 -6.98 3.11
CA PHE A 238 -2.15 -5.57 3.40
C PHE A 238 -3.27 -4.97 2.54
N ALA A 239 -3.28 -5.27 1.23
CA ALA A 239 -4.31 -4.79 0.32
C ALA A 239 -5.70 -5.30 0.70
N ALA A 240 -5.81 -6.59 1.05
CA ALA A 240 -7.06 -7.18 1.53
C ALA A 240 -7.53 -6.52 2.85
N PHE A 241 -6.62 -6.21 3.76
CA PHE A 241 -6.92 -5.49 5.00
C PHE A 241 -7.41 -4.07 4.72
N ALA A 242 -6.68 -3.29 3.93
CA ALA A 242 -7.06 -1.92 3.58
C ALA A 242 -8.42 -1.85 2.86
N LYS A 243 -8.68 -2.79 1.94
CA LYS A 243 -9.97 -2.91 1.27
C LYS A 243 -11.12 -3.19 2.26
N LYS A 244 -10.92 -4.10 3.21
CA LYS A 244 -11.93 -4.37 4.25
C LYS A 244 -12.23 -3.12 5.09
N LEU A 245 -11.20 -2.36 5.47
CA LEU A 245 -11.35 -1.14 6.24
C LEU A 245 -12.10 -0.07 5.45
N LYS A 246 -11.75 0.15 4.17
CA LYS A 246 -12.44 1.08 3.28
C LYS A 246 -13.91 0.75 3.12
N VAL A 247 -14.24 -0.51 2.85
CA VAL A 247 -15.63 -0.96 2.66
C VAL A 247 -16.41 -0.86 3.97
N GLY A 248 -15.81 -1.26 5.10
CA GLY A 248 -16.42 -1.16 6.42
C GLY A 248 -16.65 0.29 6.86
N GLY A 249 -15.69 1.19 6.59
CA GLY A 249 -15.82 2.62 6.85
C GLY A 249 -16.92 3.30 6.02
N ALA A 250 -17.11 2.88 4.78
CA ALA A 250 -18.21 3.37 3.94
C ALA A 250 -19.60 2.97 4.47
N SER A 251 -19.67 1.88 5.25
CA SER A 251 -20.91 1.39 5.88
C SER A 251 -21.22 2.05 7.23
N ALA A 252 -20.19 2.56 7.91
CA ALA A 252 -20.28 3.27 9.18
C ALA A 252 -19.97 4.75 8.92
N ALA A 253 -20.99 5.57 8.61
CA ALA A 253 -20.85 7.01 8.73
C ALA A 253 -20.60 7.33 10.21
N VAL A 254 -19.32 7.38 10.59
CA VAL A 254 -18.94 7.87 11.92
C VAL A 254 -19.14 9.37 11.90
N VAL A 255 -20.06 9.81 12.71
CA VAL A 255 -20.40 11.21 13.00
C VAL A 255 -19.16 11.96 13.49
#